data_54c9e92a223dd61f1bec03c5a69c6a74
#
_entry.id   54c9e92a223dd61f1bec03c5a69c6a74
#
_cell.length_a   1.000
_cell.length_b   1.000
_cell.length_c   1.000
_cell.angle_alpha   90.00
_cell.angle_beta   90.00
_cell.angle_gamma   90.00
#
_symmetry.space_group_name_H-M   'P 1'
#
loop_
_entity.id
_entity.type
_entity.pdbx_description
1 polymer ?
#
loop_
_entity_poly.entity_id
_entity_poly.type
_entity_poly.pdbx_seq_one_letter_code
_entity_poly.pdbx_strand_id
1 'polypeptide(L)'
;MSRIPNLFTQVIGLTTAILFGSCALATAAAGQTESTTLPTDCSAYASIPLPAEAEKTTAPKTFPSCASYRSYRGVGRPVNYSEARACAWQERLAQKADIEQNREEPFASVVGGSLILADIYFNGTGVKRNIPLAMRFACESEEGMASLALPDIAKLNGSSRAHGRFEFCDYAATTFTMNFCTSYASEIEDDGRGRYYSSLKSSMTLEQQAAFEKLLAAQSAYIEAHASEVDREGTIRAVRTIGSQSILKELFHAELIHFEHKKWPALSDNQIKMADTLLRREYVKTLQQLRTQTKESIDQGAVTGDDVSSVETTWGKYRDAWVAFARLRYPAAAAVISAEITIDRYSLLKIIR
;
A
#
# COMPACT_ATOMS: atom_id res chain seq x y z
N MET A 1 34.98 10.75 13.95
CA MET A 1 33.52 10.79 13.73
C MET A 1 33.18 9.66 12.75
N SER A 2 32.88 8.48 13.28
CA SER A 2 32.49 7.30 12.50
C SER A 2 31.06 7.51 12.00
N ARG A 3 30.84 7.36 10.69
CA ARG A 3 29.52 7.46 10.06
C ARG A 3 28.65 6.32 10.57
N ILE A 4 27.56 6.63 11.26
CA ILE A 4 26.49 5.68 11.54
C ILE A 4 25.90 5.30 10.17
N PRO A 5 25.89 4.01 9.77
CA PRO A 5 25.28 3.63 8.49
C PRO A 5 23.77 3.94 8.57
N ASN A 6 23.28 4.74 7.63
CA ASN A 6 21.87 5.07 7.49
C ASN A 6 21.11 3.79 7.10
N LEU A 7 20.39 3.16 8.02
CA LEU A 7 19.48 2.05 7.74
C LEU A 7 18.44 2.44 6.65
N PHE A 8 18.04 3.70 6.61
CA PHE A 8 17.16 4.26 5.57
C PHE A 8 17.68 4.07 4.14
N THR A 9 19.00 4.02 3.96
CA THR A 9 19.61 3.82 2.63
C THR A 9 19.55 2.36 2.17
N GLN A 10 19.36 1.41 3.07
CA GLN A 10 19.26 -0.01 2.71
C GLN A 10 17.85 -0.41 2.25
N VAL A 11 16.80 0.19 2.80
CA VAL A 11 15.41 -0.11 2.39
C VAL A 11 15.08 0.50 1.02
N ILE A 12 15.64 1.68 0.71
CA ILE A 12 15.47 2.33 -0.62
C ILE A 12 16.38 1.70 -1.68
N GLY A 13 17.46 1.04 -1.27
CA GLY A 13 18.45 0.42 -2.19
C GLY A 13 18.05 -0.94 -2.79
N LEU A 14 16.99 -1.59 -2.29
CA LEU A 14 16.60 -2.93 -2.77
C LEU A 14 15.68 -2.92 -4.01
N THR A 15 15.24 -1.76 -4.48
CA THR A 15 14.31 -1.67 -5.62
C THR A 15 14.95 -1.29 -6.96
N THR A 16 16.29 -1.11 -7.05
CA THR A 16 16.94 -0.71 -8.32
C THR A 16 18.26 -1.44 -8.58
N ALA A 17 18.26 -2.77 -8.64
CA ALA A 17 19.32 -3.54 -9.27
C ALA A 17 18.76 -4.32 -10.46
N ILE A 18 18.41 -3.63 -11.55
CA ILE A 18 18.20 -4.25 -12.85
C ILE A 18 19.59 -4.31 -13.53
N LEU A 19 20.17 -5.49 -13.56
CA LEU A 19 21.37 -5.83 -14.30
C LEU A 19 21.10 -5.73 -15.81
N PHE A 20 21.76 -4.78 -16.48
CA PHE A 20 21.90 -4.77 -17.93
C PHE A 20 22.82 -5.92 -18.36
N GLY A 21 22.23 -7.03 -18.73
CA GLY A 21 22.91 -8.10 -19.42
C GLY A 21 22.83 -7.88 -20.93
N SER A 22 23.97 -7.56 -21.56
CA SER A 22 24.11 -7.51 -23.00
C SER A 22 23.91 -8.90 -23.60
N CYS A 23 22.92 -9.10 -24.45
CA CYS A 23 22.74 -10.33 -25.21
C CYS A 23 22.85 -10.06 -26.70
N ALA A 24 23.68 -10.89 -27.35
CA ALA A 24 24.08 -10.83 -28.73
C ALA A 24 22.90 -11.04 -29.71
N LEU A 25 22.96 -10.32 -30.81
CA LEU A 25 22.08 -10.43 -31.98
C LEU A 25 22.15 -11.81 -32.63
N ALA A 26 21.06 -12.55 -32.56
CA ALA A 26 20.78 -13.66 -33.47
C ALA A 26 19.65 -13.20 -34.41
N THR A 27 19.98 -12.96 -35.66
CA THR A 27 19.03 -12.70 -36.75
C THR A 27 18.27 -13.98 -37.11
N ALA A 28 17.03 -14.08 -36.61
CA ALA A 28 16.07 -15.09 -37.11
C ALA A 28 15.01 -14.38 -37.94
N ALA A 29 14.71 -14.90 -39.11
CA ALA A 29 13.75 -14.39 -40.08
C ALA A 29 12.36 -14.23 -39.44
N ALA A 30 11.89 -13.01 -39.35
CA ALA A 30 10.57 -12.66 -38.81
C ALA A 30 9.50 -12.99 -39.85
N GLY A 31 8.69 -14.01 -39.57
CA GLY A 31 7.34 -14.05 -40.10
C GLY A 31 6.59 -12.82 -39.57
N GLN A 32 6.10 -11.99 -40.47
CA GLN A 32 5.26 -10.83 -40.12
C GLN A 32 3.95 -11.37 -39.55
N THR A 33 3.89 -11.53 -38.22
CA THR A 33 2.59 -11.53 -37.53
C THR A 33 2.09 -10.09 -37.59
N GLU A 34 0.97 -9.85 -38.27
CA GLU A 34 0.22 -8.60 -38.21
C GLU A 34 0.06 -8.22 -36.72
N SER A 35 0.81 -7.23 -36.31
CA SER A 35 0.60 -6.57 -35.03
C SER A 35 -0.71 -5.82 -35.15
N THR A 36 -1.82 -6.46 -34.78
CA THR A 36 -3.11 -5.78 -34.60
C THR A 36 -2.88 -4.73 -33.52
N THR A 37 -2.62 -3.49 -33.94
CA THR A 37 -2.54 -2.34 -33.05
C THR A 37 -3.89 -2.21 -32.33
N LEU A 38 -3.87 -2.34 -31.02
CA LEU A 38 -5.06 -2.11 -30.20
C LEU A 38 -5.49 -0.64 -30.35
N PRO A 39 -6.80 -0.35 -30.44
CA PRO A 39 -7.31 1.01 -30.43
C PRO A 39 -6.78 1.80 -29.24
N THR A 40 -6.51 3.10 -29.42
CA THR A 40 -5.94 3.99 -28.41
C THR A 40 -6.99 4.77 -27.62
N ASP A 41 -8.26 4.64 -27.96
CA ASP A 41 -9.35 5.32 -27.26
C ASP A 41 -10.42 4.32 -26.77
N CYS A 42 -11.14 4.72 -25.73
CA CYS A 42 -12.15 3.90 -25.08
C CYS A 42 -13.43 3.69 -25.93
N SER A 43 -13.69 4.53 -26.92
CA SER A 43 -14.88 4.42 -27.76
C SER A 43 -14.92 3.12 -28.55
N ALA A 44 -13.75 2.64 -28.97
CA ALA A 44 -13.59 1.38 -29.68
C ALA A 44 -13.98 0.15 -28.85
N TYR A 45 -13.91 0.24 -27.53
CA TYR A 45 -14.22 -0.88 -26.63
C TYR A 45 -15.66 -0.88 -26.13
N ALA A 46 -16.40 0.21 -26.27
CA ALA A 46 -17.79 0.33 -25.81
C ALA A 46 -18.72 -0.71 -26.45
N SER A 47 -18.46 -1.09 -27.72
CA SER A 47 -19.24 -2.06 -28.49
C SER A 47 -18.87 -3.52 -28.24
N ILE A 48 -17.81 -3.83 -27.50
CA ILE A 48 -17.41 -5.21 -27.20
C ILE A 48 -18.55 -5.91 -26.45
N PRO A 49 -19.06 -7.08 -26.94
CA PRO A 49 -20.19 -7.75 -26.30
C PRO A 49 -19.82 -8.23 -24.87
N LEU A 50 -20.78 -8.10 -23.97
CA LEU A 50 -20.66 -8.67 -22.63
C LEU A 50 -20.86 -10.18 -22.68
N PRO A 51 -20.23 -10.95 -21.78
CA PRO A 51 -20.47 -12.38 -21.67
C PRO A 51 -21.89 -12.68 -21.16
N ALA A 52 -22.44 -13.86 -21.48
CA ALA A 52 -23.79 -14.26 -21.11
C ALA A 52 -24.08 -14.22 -19.59
N GLU A 53 -23.06 -14.28 -18.75
CA GLU A 53 -23.20 -14.14 -17.29
C GLU A 53 -23.63 -12.72 -16.87
N ALA A 54 -23.30 -11.70 -17.67
CA ALA A 54 -23.72 -10.32 -17.42
C ALA A 54 -25.24 -10.16 -17.49
N GLU A 55 -25.87 -10.89 -18.40
CA GLU A 55 -27.35 -10.87 -18.60
C GLU A 55 -28.11 -11.55 -17.46
N LYS A 56 -27.42 -12.46 -16.74
CA LYS A 56 -28.00 -13.21 -15.61
C LYS A 56 -27.87 -12.50 -14.28
N THR A 57 -27.03 -11.47 -14.22
CA THR A 57 -26.80 -10.71 -12.99
C THR A 57 -27.82 -9.58 -12.92
N THR A 58 -28.61 -9.55 -11.86
CA THR A 58 -29.55 -8.46 -11.58
C THR A 58 -28.89 -7.40 -10.71
N ALA A 59 -29.19 -6.13 -10.98
CA ALA A 59 -28.71 -5.04 -10.14
C ALA A 59 -29.21 -5.19 -8.69
N PRO A 60 -28.34 -5.17 -7.69
CA PRO A 60 -28.76 -5.25 -6.30
C PRO A 60 -29.52 -3.96 -5.91
N LYS A 61 -30.50 -4.07 -5.01
CA LYS A 61 -31.24 -2.90 -4.48
C LYS A 61 -30.38 -2.01 -3.61
N THR A 62 -29.36 -2.58 -2.99
CA THR A 62 -28.38 -1.90 -2.15
C THR A 62 -26.98 -2.30 -2.64
N PHE A 63 -25.97 -1.47 -2.34
CA PHE A 63 -24.60 -1.84 -2.68
C PHE A 63 -24.26 -3.21 -2.09
N PRO A 64 -23.64 -4.14 -2.86
CA PRO A 64 -23.37 -5.48 -2.38
C PRO A 64 -22.42 -5.48 -1.18
N SER A 65 -22.70 -6.32 -0.19
CA SER A 65 -21.84 -6.50 0.98
C SER A 65 -20.54 -7.27 0.67
N CYS A 66 -20.42 -7.82 -0.53
CA CYS A 66 -19.21 -8.48 -0.99
C CYS A 66 -18.17 -7.43 -1.44
N ALA A 67 -16.89 -7.78 -1.36
CA ALA A 67 -15.79 -7.01 -1.89
C ALA A 67 -15.00 -7.90 -2.86
N SER A 68 -15.17 -7.65 -4.17
CA SER A 68 -14.62 -8.52 -5.22
C SER A 68 -13.10 -8.66 -5.14
N TYR A 69 -12.40 -7.56 -4.81
CA TYR A 69 -10.95 -7.57 -4.67
C TYR A 69 -10.47 -8.50 -3.54
N ARG A 70 -11.22 -8.64 -2.44
CA ARG A 70 -10.84 -9.54 -1.34
C ARG A 70 -10.81 -10.99 -1.77
N SER A 71 -11.83 -11.42 -2.52
CA SER A 71 -11.84 -12.78 -3.08
C SER A 71 -10.82 -12.94 -4.21
N TYR A 72 -10.55 -11.87 -4.99
CA TYR A 72 -9.55 -11.88 -6.05
C TYR A 72 -8.11 -11.96 -5.53
N ARG A 73 -7.82 -11.32 -4.40
CA ARG A 73 -6.49 -11.26 -3.78
C ARG A 73 -6.30 -12.22 -2.61
N GLY A 74 -7.37 -12.77 -2.08
CA GLY A 74 -7.31 -13.63 -0.91
C GLY A 74 -7.11 -12.87 0.39
N VAL A 75 -7.66 -11.65 0.51
CA VAL A 75 -7.60 -10.83 1.72
C VAL A 75 -8.59 -11.35 2.76
N GLY A 76 -8.10 -11.81 3.92
CA GLY A 76 -8.89 -12.41 4.99
C GLY A 76 -9.52 -13.78 4.65
N ARG A 77 -9.25 -14.30 3.45
CA ARG A 77 -9.80 -15.57 2.94
C ARG A 77 -8.93 -16.15 1.81
N PRO A 78 -9.06 -17.44 1.45
CA PRO A 78 -8.41 -17.96 0.26
C PRO A 78 -8.88 -17.27 -1.03
N VAL A 79 -7.98 -17.16 -2.03
CA VAL A 79 -8.31 -16.67 -3.37
C VAL A 79 -9.44 -17.48 -3.97
N ASN A 80 -10.48 -16.81 -4.48
CA ASN A 80 -11.61 -17.41 -5.17
C ASN A 80 -12.05 -16.54 -6.36
N TYR A 81 -11.53 -16.85 -7.54
CA TYR A 81 -11.80 -16.07 -8.75
C TYR A 81 -13.28 -16.15 -9.22
N SER A 82 -13.99 -17.25 -8.94
CA SER A 82 -15.41 -17.36 -9.28
C SER A 82 -16.26 -16.43 -8.42
N GLU A 83 -16.00 -16.39 -7.11
CA GLU A 83 -16.65 -15.48 -6.17
C GLU A 83 -16.29 -14.02 -6.47
N ALA A 84 -15.00 -13.74 -6.71
CA ALA A 84 -14.52 -12.42 -7.10
C ALA A 84 -15.27 -11.88 -8.33
N ARG A 85 -15.41 -12.72 -9.36
CA ARG A 85 -16.11 -12.35 -10.58
C ARG A 85 -17.60 -12.11 -10.36
N ALA A 86 -18.26 -13.00 -9.63
CA ALA A 86 -19.69 -12.85 -9.33
C ALA A 86 -19.97 -11.59 -8.52
N CYS A 87 -19.13 -11.29 -7.53
CA CYS A 87 -19.21 -10.06 -6.76
C CYS A 87 -18.92 -8.82 -7.62
N ALA A 88 -17.88 -8.85 -8.46
CA ALA A 88 -17.52 -7.73 -9.33
C ALA A 88 -18.64 -7.38 -10.33
N TRP A 89 -19.38 -8.35 -10.82
CA TRP A 89 -20.58 -8.10 -11.62
C TRP A 89 -21.67 -7.35 -10.86
N GLN A 90 -21.90 -7.70 -9.58
CA GLN A 90 -22.89 -7.02 -8.75
C GLN A 90 -22.43 -5.58 -8.42
N GLU A 91 -21.17 -5.39 -8.05
CA GLU A 91 -20.58 -4.07 -7.80
C GLU A 91 -20.67 -3.17 -9.03
N ARG A 92 -20.34 -3.70 -10.24
CA ARG A 92 -20.45 -2.96 -11.49
C ARG A 92 -21.88 -2.51 -11.80
N LEU A 93 -22.87 -3.36 -11.56
CA LEU A 93 -24.28 -3.01 -11.79
C LEU A 93 -24.79 -2.00 -10.77
N ALA A 94 -24.40 -2.13 -9.50
CA ALA A 94 -24.72 -1.13 -8.47
C ALA A 94 -24.14 0.23 -8.84
N GLN A 95 -22.88 0.29 -9.27
CA GLN A 95 -22.21 1.48 -9.74
C GLN A 95 -22.97 2.18 -10.88
N LYS A 96 -23.39 1.43 -11.90
CA LYS A 96 -24.14 2.00 -13.02
C LYS A 96 -25.48 2.58 -12.56
N ALA A 97 -26.18 1.88 -11.67
CA ALA A 97 -27.44 2.36 -11.12
C ALA A 97 -27.27 3.65 -10.30
N ASP A 98 -26.17 3.78 -9.54
CA ASP A 98 -25.89 4.98 -8.76
C ASP A 98 -25.54 6.18 -9.64
N ILE A 99 -24.77 5.97 -10.71
CA ILE A 99 -24.47 7.03 -11.70
C ILE A 99 -25.75 7.50 -12.40
N GLU A 100 -26.62 6.59 -12.84
CA GLU A 100 -27.89 6.92 -13.50
C GLU A 100 -28.87 7.68 -12.59
N GLN A 101 -28.78 7.45 -11.26
CA GLN A 101 -29.65 8.10 -10.27
C GLN A 101 -29.05 9.36 -9.66
N ASN A 102 -27.88 9.83 -10.14
CA ASN A 102 -27.14 10.98 -9.60
C ASN A 102 -26.95 10.90 -8.08
N ARG A 103 -26.77 9.72 -7.52
CA ARG A 103 -26.51 9.57 -6.09
C ARG A 103 -25.08 10.00 -5.82
N GLU A 104 -24.90 10.91 -4.88
CA GLU A 104 -23.58 11.31 -4.34
C GLU A 104 -23.03 10.22 -3.39
N GLU A 105 -23.02 8.96 -3.85
CA GLU A 105 -22.55 7.87 -3.00
C GLU A 105 -21.04 7.63 -3.10
N PRO A 106 -20.46 7.08 -2.03
CA PRO A 106 -19.01 7.09 -1.84
C PRO A 106 -18.28 6.34 -2.94
N PHE A 107 -17.28 6.99 -3.39
CA PHE A 107 -16.35 6.66 -4.46
C PHE A 107 -15.79 5.22 -4.49
N ALA A 108 -15.82 4.46 -3.40
CA ALA A 108 -15.38 3.07 -3.36
C ALA A 108 -16.20 2.14 -4.25
N SER A 109 -17.48 2.49 -4.52
CA SER A 109 -18.36 1.73 -5.40
C SER A 109 -18.03 1.88 -6.88
N VAL A 110 -17.42 3.01 -7.25
CA VAL A 110 -17.26 3.41 -8.67
C VAL A 110 -16.13 2.64 -9.37
N VAL A 111 -15.07 2.25 -8.67
CA VAL A 111 -13.89 1.62 -9.31
C VAL A 111 -13.90 0.10 -9.16
N GLY A 112 -14.45 -0.43 -8.06
CA GLY A 112 -14.25 -1.81 -7.63
C GLY A 112 -14.63 -2.87 -8.65
N GLY A 113 -15.89 -2.92 -9.07
CA GLY A 113 -16.39 -4.02 -9.88
C GLY A 113 -15.80 -4.08 -11.29
N SER A 114 -15.82 -2.96 -12.03
CA SER A 114 -15.27 -2.92 -13.40
C SER A 114 -13.77 -3.10 -13.40
N LEU A 115 -13.03 -2.55 -12.42
CA LEU A 115 -11.59 -2.71 -12.33
C LEU A 115 -11.18 -4.18 -12.10
N ILE A 116 -11.84 -4.86 -11.18
CA ILE A 116 -11.57 -6.28 -10.92
C ILE A 116 -11.98 -7.17 -12.10
N LEU A 117 -13.06 -6.85 -12.82
CA LEU A 117 -13.40 -7.54 -14.06
C LEU A 117 -12.31 -7.34 -15.12
N ALA A 118 -11.77 -6.12 -15.24
CA ALA A 118 -10.66 -5.84 -16.16
C ALA A 118 -9.45 -6.73 -15.85
N ASP A 119 -9.02 -6.79 -14.60
CA ASP A 119 -7.90 -7.65 -14.18
C ASP A 119 -8.19 -9.15 -14.40
N ILE A 120 -9.41 -9.62 -14.08
CA ILE A 120 -9.82 -11.01 -14.29
C ILE A 120 -9.71 -11.41 -15.75
N TYR A 121 -10.29 -10.61 -16.66
CA TYR A 121 -10.29 -10.93 -18.10
C TYR A 121 -8.94 -10.68 -18.75
N PHE A 122 -8.16 -9.72 -18.28
CA PHE A 122 -6.80 -9.49 -18.77
C PHE A 122 -5.87 -10.63 -18.41
N ASN A 123 -5.88 -11.05 -17.14
CA ASN A 123 -5.00 -12.13 -16.65
C ASN A 123 -5.51 -13.53 -17.01
N GLY A 124 -6.78 -13.67 -17.39
CA GLY A 124 -7.41 -14.98 -17.64
C GLY A 124 -7.57 -15.79 -16.36
N THR A 125 -7.80 -15.13 -15.21
CA THR A 125 -7.93 -15.78 -13.91
C THR A 125 -9.33 -16.33 -13.71
N GLY A 126 -9.47 -17.67 -13.79
CA GLY A 126 -10.76 -18.36 -13.70
C GLY A 126 -11.68 -18.19 -14.93
N VAL A 127 -11.18 -17.52 -15.98
CA VAL A 127 -11.86 -17.34 -17.28
C VAL A 127 -10.86 -17.41 -18.42
N LYS A 128 -11.34 -17.57 -19.65
CA LYS A 128 -10.48 -17.38 -20.83
C LYS A 128 -10.08 -15.89 -20.93
N ARG A 129 -8.77 -15.65 -21.12
CA ARG A 129 -8.23 -14.31 -21.37
C ARG A 129 -8.97 -13.63 -22.52
N ASN A 130 -9.39 -12.36 -22.29
CA ASN A 130 -10.10 -11.56 -23.29
C ASN A 130 -9.71 -10.08 -23.11
N ILE A 131 -8.67 -9.65 -23.82
CA ILE A 131 -8.11 -8.30 -23.72
C ILE A 131 -9.12 -7.22 -24.14
N PRO A 132 -9.84 -7.33 -25.28
CA PRO A 132 -10.85 -6.34 -25.65
C PRO A 132 -11.90 -6.13 -24.57
N LEU A 133 -12.39 -7.22 -23.94
CA LEU A 133 -13.37 -7.14 -22.87
C LEU A 133 -12.77 -6.54 -21.59
N ALA A 134 -11.52 -6.87 -21.25
CA ALA A 134 -10.81 -6.25 -20.14
C ALA A 134 -10.68 -4.74 -20.32
N MET A 135 -10.34 -4.29 -21.54
CA MET A 135 -10.26 -2.88 -21.87
C MET A 135 -11.62 -2.17 -21.78
N ARG A 136 -12.71 -2.82 -22.19
CA ARG A 136 -14.06 -2.29 -21.97
C ARG A 136 -14.30 -1.97 -20.49
N PHE A 137 -13.97 -2.90 -19.58
CA PHE A 137 -14.16 -2.67 -18.14
C PHE A 137 -13.21 -1.62 -17.58
N ALA A 138 -11.97 -1.57 -18.03
CA ALA A 138 -11.03 -0.52 -17.65
C ALA A 138 -11.56 0.87 -18.06
N CYS A 139 -12.06 1.01 -19.28
CA CYS A 139 -12.68 2.24 -19.77
C CYS A 139 -13.96 2.61 -19.03
N GLU A 140 -14.75 1.63 -18.56
CA GLU A 140 -15.91 1.89 -17.71
C GLU A 140 -15.54 2.40 -16.32
N SER A 141 -14.33 2.05 -15.81
CA SER A 141 -13.83 2.51 -14.52
C SER A 141 -13.22 3.90 -14.65
N GLU A 142 -12.24 4.05 -15.52
CA GLU A 142 -11.55 5.31 -15.78
C GLU A 142 -10.84 5.29 -17.13
N GLU A 143 -11.27 6.17 -18.05
CA GLU A 143 -10.72 6.26 -19.40
C GLU A 143 -9.24 6.64 -19.41
N GLY A 144 -8.83 7.59 -18.53
CA GLY A 144 -7.44 8.01 -18.41
C GLY A 144 -6.50 6.88 -18.00
N MET A 145 -6.91 6.06 -17.05
CA MET A 145 -6.16 4.88 -16.61
C MET A 145 -6.06 3.83 -17.72
N ALA A 146 -7.14 3.57 -18.43
CA ALA A 146 -7.14 2.66 -19.56
C ALA A 146 -6.18 3.12 -20.65
N SER A 147 -6.19 4.42 -20.99
CA SER A 147 -5.30 5.01 -22.01
C SER A 147 -3.82 4.88 -21.65
N LEU A 148 -3.46 5.03 -20.38
CA LEU A 148 -2.08 4.84 -19.90
C LEU A 148 -1.64 3.37 -19.97
N ALA A 149 -2.55 2.41 -19.74
CA ALA A 149 -2.26 0.99 -19.77
C ALA A 149 -2.08 0.44 -21.20
N LEU A 150 -2.71 1.05 -22.21
CA LEU A 150 -2.73 0.56 -23.59
C LEU A 150 -1.36 0.25 -24.20
N PRO A 151 -0.31 1.08 -24.05
CA PRO A 151 1.02 0.78 -24.64
C PRO A 151 1.64 -0.50 -24.05
N ASP A 152 1.43 -0.76 -22.77
CA ASP A 152 1.98 -1.94 -22.11
C ASP A 152 1.14 -3.18 -22.43
N ILE A 153 -0.17 -3.04 -22.55
CA ILE A 153 -1.07 -4.09 -23.01
C ILE A 153 -0.70 -4.53 -24.42
N ALA A 154 -0.41 -3.61 -25.33
CA ALA A 154 0.01 -3.92 -26.68
C ALA A 154 1.29 -4.75 -26.71
N LYS A 155 2.27 -4.43 -25.88
CA LYS A 155 3.53 -5.23 -25.74
C LYS A 155 3.25 -6.63 -25.20
N LEU A 156 2.30 -6.77 -24.25
CA LEU A 156 1.96 -8.05 -23.63
C LEU A 156 1.10 -8.94 -24.52
N ASN A 157 0.43 -8.39 -25.54
CA ASN A 157 -0.43 -9.16 -26.44
C ASN A 157 0.31 -10.20 -27.29
N GLY A 158 1.62 -9.99 -27.52
CA GLY A 158 2.51 -10.91 -28.27
C GLY A 158 3.36 -11.84 -27.41
N SER A 159 3.39 -11.67 -26.09
CA SER A 159 4.26 -12.44 -25.21
C SER A 159 3.50 -13.47 -24.38
N SER A 160 4.02 -14.71 -24.35
CA SER A 160 3.58 -15.70 -23.37
C SER A 160 3.93 -15.21 -21.97
N ARG A 161 2.96 -15.16 -21.06
CA ARG A 161 2.97 -15.06 -19.58
C ARG A 161 4.27 -14.73 -18.80
N ALA A 162 5.37 -14.35 -19.46
CA ALA A 162 6.69 -14.21 -18.83
C ALA A 162 6.85 -12.97 -17.92
N HIS A 163 5.85 -12.07 -17.82
CA HIS A 163 6.01 -10.75 -17.23
C HIS A 163 5.03 -10.44 -16.09
N GLY A 164 4.75 -11.40 -15.23
CA GLY A 164 3.97 -11.13 -14.02
C GLY A 164 2.47 -10.98 -14.26
N ARG A 165 1.76 -10.63 -13.20
CA ARG A 165 0.32 -10.37 -13.20
C ARG A 165 0.10 -8.91 -13.59
N PHE A 166 -0.78 -8.67 -14.54
CA PHE A 166 -1.20 -7.33 -14.91
C PHE A 166 -2.18 -6.78 -13.86
N GLU A 167 -2.02 -5.52 -13.49
CA GLU A 167 -2.81 -4.82 -12.50
C GLU A 167 -3.15 -3.44 -13.03
N PHE A 168 -4.43 -3.12 -13.18
CA PHE A 168 -4.82 -1.78 -13.59
C PHE A 168 -4.46 -0.70 -12.56
N CYS A 169 -4.34 -1.04 -11.30
CA CYS A 169 -3.90 -0.11 -10.26
C CYS A 169 -2.49 0.48 -10.50
N ASP A 170 -1.63 -0.19 -11.28
CA ASP A 170 -0.32 0.35 -11.67
C ASP A 170 -0.43 1.59 -12.58
N TYR A 171 -1.62 1.84 -13.13
CA TYR A 171 -1.92 2.96 -14.03
C TYR A 171 -2.88 3.99 -13.43
N ALA A 172 -3.09 3.98 -12.12
CA ALA A 172 -3.96 4.93 -11.44
C ALA A 172 -3.49 6.37 -11.67
N ALA A 173 -4.32 7.20 -12.30
CA ALA A 173 -3.97 8.53 -12.77
C ALA A 173 -4.72 9.67 -12.07
N THR A 174 -5.93 9.43 -11.59
CA THR A 174 -6.70 10.44 -10.85
C THR A 174 -6.50 10.29 -9.35
N THR A 175 -6.68 11.37 -8.61
CA THR A 175 -6.67 11.34 -7.13
C THR A 175 -7.58 10.25 -6.59
N PHE A 176 -8.69 10.02 -7.25
CA PHE A 176 -9.68 9.03 -6.89
C PHE A 176 -9.17 7.61 -7.02
N THR A 177 -8.70 7.20 -8.21
CA THR A 177 -8.13 5.86 -8.43
C THR A 177 -6.85 5.65 -7.65
N MET A 178 -6.01 6.69 -7.47
CA MET A 178 -4.82 6.64 -6.61
C MET A 178 -5.21 6.34 -5.16
N ASN A 179 -6.23 6.99 -4.60
CA ASN A 179 -6.72 6.71 -3.24
C ASN A 179 -7.24 5.28 -3.11
N PHE A 180 -8.08 4.85 -4.08
CA PHE A 180 -8.59 3.48 -4.09
C PHE A 180 -7.46 2.46 -4.14
N CYS A 181 -6.55 2.58 -5.11
CA CYS A 181 -5.46 1.64 -5.32
C CYS A 181 -4.47 1.62 -4.14
N THR A 182 -4.19 2.77 -3.53
CA THR A 182 -3.33 2.84 -2.34
C THR A 182 -3.98 2.17 -1.13
N SER A 183 -5.28 2.41 -0.89
CA SER A 183 -6.03 1.74 0.18
C SER A 183 -6.09 0.24 -0.02
N TYR A 184 -6.35 -0.19 -1.24
CA TYR A 184 -6.39 -1.58 -1.66
C TYR A 184 -5.05 -2.30 -1.45
N ALA A 185 -3.94 -1.68 -1.87
CA ALA A 185 -2.60 -2.22 -1.65
C ALA A 185 -2.29 -2.35 -0.14
N SER A 186 -2.60 -1.30 0.64
CA SER A 186 -2.41 -1.32 2.10
C SER A 186 -3.18 -2.44 2.79
N GLU A 187 -4.41 -2.73 2.36
CA GLU A 187 -5.21 -3.82 2.94
C GLU A 187 -4.63 -5.21 2.64
N ILE A 188 -4.12 -5.43 1.43
CA ILE A 188 -3.43 -6.68 1.06
C ILE A 188 -2.19 -6.90 1.92
N GLU A 189 -1.38 -5.86 2.11
CA GLU A 189 -0.18 -5.90 2.94
C GLU A 189 -0.52 -6.14 4.42
N ASP A 190 -1.55 -5.47 4.94
CA ASP A 190 -2.03 -5.64 6.31
C ASP A 190 -2.49 -7.08 6.59
N ASP A 191 -3.18 -7.70 5.64
CA ASP A 191 -3.57 -9.11 5.76
C ASP A 191 -2.35 -10.04 5.79
N GLY A 192 -1.35 -9.77 4.96
CA GLY A 192 -0.07 -10.50 4.98
C GLY A 192 0.64 -10.38 6.33
N ARG A 193 0.78 -9.16 6.84
CA ARG A 193 1.37 -8.88 8.16
C ARG A 193 0.57 -9.54 9.28
N GLY A 194 -0.76 -9.46 9.24
CA GLY A 194 -1.65 -10.08 10.22
C GLY A 194 -1.49 -11.60 10.32
N ARG A 195 -1.34 -12.30 9.20
CA ARG A 195 -1.04 -13.73 9.18
C ARG A 195 0.31 -14.04 9.84
N TYR A 196 1.34 -13.27 9.55
CA TYR A 196 2.64 -13.41 10.17
C TYR A 196 2.56 -13.20 11.68
N TYR A 197 1.90 -12.13 12.15
CA TYR A 197 1.74 -11.84 13.59
C TYR A 197 0.97 -12.95 14.32
N SER A 198 -0.07 -13.48 13.70
CA SER A 198 -0.83 -14.62 14.25
C SER A 198 0.03 -15.88 14.38
N SER A 199 0.84 -16.17 13.36
CA SER A 199 1.79 -17.29 13.39
C SER A 199 2.86 -17.09 14.46
N LEU A 200 3.44 -15.90 14.54
CA LEU A 200 4.46 -15.57 15.54
C LEU A 200 3.92 -15.72 16.97
N LYS A 201 2.72 -15.20 17.22
CA LYS A 201 2.04 -15.27 18.51
C LYS A 201 1.88 -16.71 19.01
N SER A 202 1.65 -17.68 18.10
CA SER A 202 1.51 -19.09 18.48
C SER A 202 2.79 -19.70 19.09
N SER A 203 3.96 -19.08 18.88
CA SER A 203 5.25 -19.49 19.44
C SER A 203 5.59 -18.84 20.80
N MET A 204 4.70 -18.01 21.34
CA MET A 204 4.93 -17.20 22.54
C MET A 204 4.25 -17.80 23.77
N THR A 205 4.81 -17.54 24.96
CA THR A 205 4.10 -17.76 26.22
C THR A 205 2.91 -16.83 26.37
N LEU A 206 1.95 -17.11 27.26
CA LEU A 206 0.79 -16.25 27.48
C LEU A 206 1.18 -14.82 27.89
N GLU A 207 2.22 -14.69 28.70
CA GLU A 207 2.74 -13.37 29.12
C GLU A 207 3.35 -12.61 27.93
N GLN A 208 4.13 -13.29 27.09
CA GLN A 208 4.68 -12.71 25.86
C GLN A 208 3.57 -12.33 24.87
N GLN A 209 2.54 -13.15 24.73
CA GLN A 209 1.37 -12.85 23.88
C GLN A 209 0.67 -11.56 24.35
N ALA A 210 0.43 -11.42 25.65
CA ALA A 210 -0.20 -10.22 26.20
C ALA A 210 0.67 -8.96 26.00
N ALA A 211 1.99 -9.08 26.12
CA ALA A 211 2.90 -7.96 25.85
C ALA A 211 2.96 -7.63 24.34
N PHE A 212 2.93 -8.63 23.49
CA PHE A 212 2.89 -8.45 22.03
C PHE A 212 1.59 -7.77 21.56
N GLU A 213 0.45 -8.14 22.12
CA GLU A 213 -0.83 -7.45 21.83
C GLU A 213 -0.81 -5.99 22.25
N LYS A 214 -0.22 -5.68 23.41
CA LYS A 214 -0.02 -4.28 23.85
C LYS A 214 0.90 -3.52 22.88
N LEU A 215 1.94 -4.18 22.38
CA LEU A 215 2.84 -3.60 21.38
C LEU A 215 2.10 -3.30 20.07
N LEU A 216 1.31 -4.24 19.54
CA LEU A 216 0.50 -4.03 18.33
C LEU A 216 -0.51 -2.89 18.52
N ALA A 217 -1.17 -2.81 19.67
CA ALA A 217 -2.10 -1.73 19.98
C ALA A 217 -1.39 -0.36 20.06
N ALA A 218 -0.22 -0.30 20.69
CA ALA A 218 0.58 0.92 20.79
C ALA A 218 1.13 1.36 19.42
N GLN A 219 1.55 0.42 18.59
CA GLN A 219 1.96 0.65 17.21
C GLN A 219 0.81 1.22 16.38
N SER A 220 -0.38 0.63 16.46
CA SER A 220 -1.57 1.12 15.74
C SER A 220 -1.91 2.56 16.14
N ALA A 221 -1.92 2.85 17.45
CA ALA A 221 -2.16 4.19 17.97
C ALA A 221 -1.10 5.22 17.52
N TYR A 222 0.17 4.81 17.45
CA TYR A 222 1.25 5.67 16.95
C TYR A 222 1.08 5.95 15.46
N ILE A 223 0.79 4.93 14.64
CA ILE A 223 0.57 5.08 13.19
C ILE A 223 -0.63 5.97 12.89
N GLU A 224 -1.72 5.82 13.66
CA GLU A 224 -2.89 6.67 13.54
C GLU A 224 -2.56 8.13 13.88
N ALA A 225 -1.88 8.37 14.99
CA ALA A 225 -1.44 9.70 15.39
C ALA A 225 -0.49 10.34 14.36
N HIS A 226 0.44 9.55 13.79
CA HIS A 226 1.41 10.03 12.79
C HIS A 226 0.75 10.58 11.52
N ALA A 227 -0.51 10.24 11.23
CA ALA A 227 -1.26 10.84 10.14
C ALA A 227 -1.35 12.38 10.25
N SER A 228 -1.25 12.95 11.46
CA SER A 228 -1.21 14.41 11.66
C SER A 228 0.14 15.04 11.32
N GLU A 229 1.22 14.26 11.28
CA GLU A 229 2.56 14.71 10.84
C GLU A 229 2.78 14.63 9.34
N VAL A 230 1.76 14.23 8.58
CA VAL A 230 1.81 14.21 7.11
C VAL A 230 1.21 15.50 6.59
N ASP A 231 1.96 16.19 5.73
CA ASP A 231 1.45 17.35 5.01
C ASP A 231 0.18 17.01 4.23
N ARG A 232 -0.92 17.66 4.60
CA ARG A 232 -2.26 17.43 4.04
C ARG A 232 -2.64 18.46 2.98
N GLU A 233 -1.69 19.31 2.54
CA GLU A 233 -1.92 20.25 1.46
C GLU A 233 -2.18 19.52 0.13
N GLY A 234 -3.15 20.03 -0.63
CA GLY A 234 -3.47 19.57 -1.98
C GLY A 234 -4.36 18.32 -2.06
N THR A 235 -4.56 17.87 -3.28
CA THR A 235 -5.57 16.84 -3.62
C THR A 235 -5.13 15.40 -3.32
N ILE A 236 -3.82 15.14 -3.19
CA ILE A 236 -3.27 13.78 -2.93
C ILE A 236 -3.03 13.51 -1.44
N ARG A 237 -3.61 14.32 -0.54
CA ARG A 237 -3.43 14.19 0.92
C ARG A 237 -3.73 12.77 1.46
N ALA A 238 -4.80 12.14 0.97
CA ALA A 238 -5.15 10.79 1.43
C ALA A 238 -4.12 9.75 1.00
N VAL A 239 -3.61 9.81 -0.25
CA VAL A 239 -2.51 8.95 -0.74
C VAL A 239 -1.26 9.13 0.12
N ARG A 240 -0.87 10.37 0.44
CA ARG A 240 0.29 10.65 1.31
C ARG A 240 0.10 10.07 2.70
N THR A 241 -1.08 10.24 3.31
CA THR A 241 -1.38 9.72 4.64
C THR A 241 -1.34 8.20 4.66
N ILE A 242 -2.03 7.52 3.74
CA ILE A 242 -2.04 6.05 3.66
C ILE A 242 -0.62 5.54 3.37
N GLY A 243 0.09 6.17 2.44
CA GLY A 243 1.48 5.80 2.12
C GLY A 243 2.42 5.93 3.31
N SER A 244 2.34 7.02 4.07
CA SER A 244 3.13 7.22 5.28
C SER A 244 2.81 6.19 6.36
N GLN A 245 1.54 5.88 6.57
CA GLN A 245 1.11 4.83 7.48
C GLN A 245 1.61 3.44 7.04
N SER A 246 1.56 3.12 5.74
CA SER A 246 2.08 1.86 5.20
C SER A 246 3.59 1.73 5.41
N ILE A 247 4.35 2.81 5.24
CA ILE A 247 5.79 2.82 5.53
C ILE A 247 6.06 2.49 7.01
N LEU A 248 5.33 3.09 7.95
CA LEU A 248 5.51 2.79 9.38
C LEU A 248 5.13 1.35 9.74
N LYS A 249 4.09 0.81 9.12
CA LYS A 249 3.71 -0.60 9.28
C LYS A 249 4.79 -1.54 8.75
N GLU A 250 5.40 -1.20 7.62
CA GLU A 250 6.47 -2.01 7.02
C GLU A 250 7.76 -1.92 7.86
N LEU A 251 8.14 -0.74 8.34
CA LEU A 251 9.27 -0.58 9.25
C LEU A 251 9.10 -1.45 10.50
N PHE A 252 7.94 -1.36 11.16
CA PHE A 252 7.65 -2.21 12.32
C PHE A 252 7.73 -3.70 11.99
N HIS A 253 7.19 -4.11 10.83
CA HIS A 253 7.22 -5.50 10.40
C HIS A 253 8.66 -6.00 10.18
N ALA A 254 9.49 -5.20 9.53
CA ALA A 254 10.90 -5.50 9.29
C ALA A 254 11.69 -5.57 10.62
N GLU A 255 11.48 -4.61 11.52
CA GLU A 255 12.09 -4.61 12.86
C GLU A 255 11.71 -5.86 13.66
N LEU A 256 10.42 -6.24 13.62
CA LEU A 256 9.94 -7.44 14.31
C LEU A 256 10.56 -8.72 13.75
N ILE A 257 10.70 -8.82 12.43
CA ILE A 257 11.40 -9.94 11.79
C ILE A 257 12.86 -9.99 12.22
N HIS A 258 13.57 -8.87 12.19
CA HIS A 258 14.97 -8.80 12.65
C HIS A 258 15.11 -9.16 14.12
N PHE A 259 14.19 -8.66 14.96
CA PHE A 259 14.14 -8.97 16.39
C PHE A 259 13.94 -10.47 16.64
N GLU A 260 12.98 -11.11 16.00
CA GLU A 260 12.72 -12.55 16.16
C GLU A 260 13.86 -13.43 15.64
N HIS A 261 14.57 -12.99 14.61
CA HIS A 261 15.78 -13.65 14.12
C HIS A 261 17.04 -13.31 14.91
N LYS A 262 16.94 -12.51 16.00
CA LYS A 262 18.07 -12.04 16.81
C LYS A 262 19.13 -11.28 16.00
N LYS A 263 18.68 -10.52 15.01
CA LYS A 263 19.52 -9.72 14.09
C LYS A 263 19.44 -8.23 14.39
N TRP A 264 19.39 -7.85 15.66
CA TRP A 264 19.44 -6.43 16.04
C TRP A 264 20.83 -5.84 15.85
N PRO A 265 20.93 -4.51 15.63
CA PRO A 265 22.20 -3.86 15.36
C PRO A 265 23.14 -3.93 16.56
N ALA A 266 24.44 -4.03 16.28
CA ALA A 266 25.47 -3.94 17.30
C ALA A 266 25.70 -2.47 17.65
N LEU A 267 24.94 -1.92 18.59
CA LEU A 267 25.12 -0.57 19.10
C LEU A 267 26.05 -0.57 20.31
N SER A 268 27.00 0.35 20.35
CA SER A 268 27.81 0.62 21.55
C SER A 268 26.97 1.29 22.62
N ASP A 269 27.34 1.15 23.89
CA ASP A 269 26.69 1.84 25.02
C ASP A 269 26.60 3.36 24.82
N ASN A 270 27.60 3.94 24.18
CA ASN A 270 27.59 5.38 23.87
C ASN A 270 26.52 5.72 22.81
N GLN A 271 26.35 4.91 21.78
CA GLN A 271 25.28 5.10 20.76
C GLN A 271 23.89 4.95 21.37
N ILE A 272 23.70 3.95 22.23
CA ILE A 272 22.44 3.76 22.97
C ILE A 272 22.11 5.00 23.82
N LYS A 273 23.07 5.50 24.59
CA LYS A 273 22.87 6.70 25.42
C LYS A 273 22.69 8.00 24.63
N MET A 274 23.26 8.07 23.42
CA MET A 274 23.11 9.24 22.53
C MET A 274 21.77 9.31 21.83
N ALA A 275 21.07 8.19 21.62
CA ALA A 275 19.83 8.16 20.87
C ALA A 275 18.77 9.14 21.42
N ASP A 276 18.49 9.10 22.71
CA ASP A 276 17.54 10.03 23.37
C ASP A 276 17.98 11.49 23.27
N THR A 277 19.27 11.75 23.35
CA THR A 277 19.82 13.12 23.23
C THR A 277 19.63 13.67 21.83
N LEU A 278 19.88 12.85 20.81
CA LEU A 278 19.67 13.22 19.39
C LEU A 278 18.20 13.47 19.10
N LEU A 279 17.32 12.58 19.54
CA LEU A 279 15.88 12.74 19.37
C LEU A 279 15.38 14.03 20.02
N ARG A 280 15.73 14.28 21.30
CA ARG A 280 15.29 15.48 22.01
C ARG A 280 15.75 16.75 21.31
N ARG A 281 16.98 16.78 20.81
CA ARG A 281 17.53 17.93 20.07
C ARG A 281 16.76 18.18 18.78
N GLU A 282 16.51 17.13 18.01
CA GLU A 282 15.75 17.27 16.75
C GLU A 282 14.30 17.66 17.00
N TYR A 283 13.65 17.08 18.01
CA TYR A 283 12.29 17.45 18.41
C TYR A 283 12.18 18.95 18.72
N VAL A 284 13.07 19.49 19.55
CA VAL A 284 13.07 20.93 19.87
C VAL A 284 13.30 21.78 18.61
N LYS A 285 14.22 21.37 17.75
CA LYS A 285 14.51 22.06 16.50
C LYS A 285 13.28 22.05 15.56
N THR A 286 12.62 20.90 15.40
CA THR A 286 11.40 20.75 14.61
C THR A 286 10.30 21.68 15.13
N LEU A 287 10.03 21.69 16.44
CA LEU A 287 9.05 22.59 17.02
C LEU A 287 9.38 24.08 16.80
N GLN A 288 10.67 24.45 16.84
CA GLN A 288 11.09 25.83 16.54
C GLN A 288 10.85 26.20 15.09
N GLN A 289 11.11 25.30 14.16
CA GLN A 289 10.85 25.51 12.72
C GLN A 289 9.36 25.68 12.44
N LEU A 290 8.50 24.84 13.03
CA LEU A 290 7.06 24.89 12.82
C LEU A 290 6.41 26.18 13.40
N ARG A 291 7.01 26.84 14.37
CA ARG A 291 6.53 28.13 14.91
C ARG A 291 6.60 29.29 13.91
N THR A 292 7.34 29.14 12.83
CA THR A 292 7.47 30.16 11.78
C THR A 292 6.46 30.05 10.66
N GLN A 293 5.58 29.04 10.71
CA GLN A 293 4.53 28.84 9.70
C GLN A 293 3.48 29.96 9.72
N THR A 294 2.97 30.28 8.55
CA THR A 294 1.88 31.25 8.42
C THR A 294 0.54 30.60 8.76
N LYS A 295 -0.41 31.44 9.18
CA LYS A 295 -1.78 30.96 9.42
C LYS A 295 -2.38 30.34 8.15
N GLU A 296 -2.11 30.91 6.99
CA GLU A 296 -2.60 30.40 5.70
C GLU A 296 -2.10 28.97 5.43
N SER A 297 -0.81 28.70 5.66
CA SER A 297 -0.25 27.35 5.49
C SER A 297 -0.91 26.34 6.45
N ILE A 298 -1.14 26.72 7.71
CA ILE A 298 -1.82 25.89 8.70
C ILE A 298 -3.27 25.60 8.27
N ASP A 299 -3.99 26.61 7.81
CA ASP A 299 -5.37 26.47 7.34
C ASP A 299 -5.47 25.56 6.09
N GLN A 300 -4.40 25.46 5.29
CA GLN A 300 -4.26 24.57 4.13
C GLN A 300 -3.88 23.12 4.50
N GLY A 301 -3.46 22.87 5.72
CA GLY A 301 -3.17 21.53 6.22
C GLY A 301 -1.70 21.22 6.50
N ALA A 302 -0.85 22.26 6.61
CA ALA A 302 0.54 22.09 7.04
C ALA A 302 0.61 21.50 8.45
N VAL A 303 1.69 20.74 8.71
CA VAL A 303 1.94 20.11 10.02
C VAL A 303 2.23 21.19 11.07
N THR A 304 1.60 21.08 12.24
CA THR A 304 1.77 22.02 13.34
C THR A 304 2.66 21.47 14.46
N GLY A 305 3.13 22.35 15.34
CA GLY A 305 3.86 21.94 16.57
C GLY A 305 3.00 21.09 17.52
N ASP A 306 1.69 21.31 17.57
CA ASP A 306 0.75 20.53 18.36
C ASP A 306 0.57 19.12 17.79
N ASP A 307 0.52 18.97 16.46
CA ASP A 307 0.51 17.67 15.79
C ASP A 307 1.75 16.85 16.21
N VAL A 308 2.94 17.42 16.08
CA VAL A 308 4.20 16.74 16.43
C VAL A 308 4.25 16.39 17.92
N SER A 309 3.75 17.26 18.80
CA SER A 309 3.74 17.00 20.26
C SER A 309 2.77 15.87 20.64
N SER A 310 1.62 15.80 19.97
CA SER A 310 0.65 14.71 20.14
C SER A 310 1.23 13.37 19.71
N VAL A 311 1.87 13.35 18.55
CA VAL A 311 2.52 12.13 18.01
C VAL A 311 3.67 11.68 18.90
N GLU A 312 4.48 12.59 19.43
CA GLU A 312 5.58 12.26 20.36
C GLU A 312 5.07 11.52 21.60
N THR A 313 3.91 11.91 22.11
CA THR A 313 3.25 11.24 23.24
C THR A 313 2.87 9.80 22.94
N THR A 314 2.29 9.53 21.76
CA THR A 314 1.92 8.19 21.33
C THR A 314 3.12 7.35 20.95
N TRP A 315 4.14 7.95 20.33
CA TRP A 315 5.39 7.30 20.04
C TRP A 315 6.11 6.84 21.32
N GLY A 316 6.12 7.65 22.37
CA GLY A 316 6.68 7.26 23.66
C GLY A 316 6.05 5.98 24.21
N LYS A 317 4.72 5.85 24.14
CA LYS A 317 3.99 4.64 24.54
C LYS A 317 4.34 3.44 23.65
N TYR A 318 4.50 3.65 22.36
CA TYR A 318 4.93 2.62 21.40
C TYR A 318 6.33 2.10 21.74
N ARG A 319 7.31 3.00 21.97
CA ARG A 319 8.66 2.62 22.40
C ARG A 319 8.64 1.83 23.71
N ASP A 320 7.89 2.30 24.70
CA ASP A 320 7.80 1.63 26.00
C ASP A 320 7.18 0.22 25.88
N ALA A 321 6.18 0.04 24.99
CA ALA A 321 5.60 -1.27 24.71
C ALA A 321 6.59 -2.21 24.04
N TRP A 322 7.41 -1.71 23.09
CA TRP A 322 8.52 -2.48 22.50
C TRP A 322 9.51 -2.96 23.56
N VAL A 323 9.96 -2.05 24.43
CA VAL A 323 10.91 -2.37 25.51
C VAL A 323 10.32 -3.43 26.45
N ALA A 324 9.03 -3.31 26.80
CA ALA A 324 8.35 -4.29 27.65
C ALA A 324 8.29 -5.66 26.98
N PHE A 325 7.93 -5.73 25.71
CA PHE A 325 7.91 -6.97 24.93
C PHE A 325 9.31 -7.57 24.81
N ALA A 326 10.31 -6.77 24.46
CA ALA A 326 11.69 -7.22 24.31
C ALA A 326 12.27 -7.80 25.61
N ARG A 327 11.97 -7.19 26.78
CA ARG A 327 12.40 -7.71 28.09
C ARG A 327 11.87 -9.12 28.38
N LEU A 328 10.66 -9.42 27.93
CA LEU A 328 10.05 -10.74 28.11
C LEU A 328 10.52 -11.76 27.08
N ARG A 329 10.80 -11.32 25.86
CA ARG A 329 11.14 -12.21 24.73
C ARG A 329 12.64 -12.45 24.62
N TYR A 330 13.45 -11.37 24.61
CA TYR A 330 14.90 -11.36 24.51
C TYR A 330 15.49 -10.21 25.36
N PRO A 331 15.69 -10.40 26.69
CA PRO A 331 16.07 -9.33 27.60
C PRO A 331 17.32 -8.54 27.17
N ALA A 332 18.30 -9.22 26.58
CA ALA A 332 19.54 -8.62 26.09
C ALA A 332 19.32 -7.61 24.94
N ALA A 333 18.23 -7.70 24.20
CA ALA A 333 17.91 -6.81 23.09
C ALA A 333 17.21 -5.51 23.54
N ALA A 334 16.64 -5.46 24.74
CA ALA A 334 15.73 -4.38 25.15
C ALA A 334 16.33 -2.97 25.03
N ALA A 335 17.60 -2.78 25.41
CA ALA A 335 18.27 -1.50 25.31
C ALA A 335 18.58 -1.12 23.85
N VAL A 336 18.98 -2.09 23.04
CA VAL A 336 19.30 -1.89 21.63
C VAL A 336 18.03 -1.53 20.84
N ILE A 337 16.94 -2.25 21.05
CA ILE A 337 15.64 -1.97 20.40
C ILE A 337 15.12 -0.60 20.79
N SER A 338 15.22 -0.22 22.08
CA SER A 338 14.86 1.13 22.52
C SER A 338 15.62 2.21 21.74
N ALA A 339 16.94 2.02 21.57
CA ALA A 339 17.77 2.98 20.85
C ALA A 339 17.48 3.00 19.35
N GLU A 340 17.22 1.85 18.72
CA GLU A 340 16.87 1.71 17.30
C GLU A 340 15.58 2.49 17.00
N ILE A 341 14.49 2.22 17.72
CA ILE A 341 13.21 2.92 17.57
C ILE A 341 13.36 4.43 17.83
N THR A 342 14.23 4.82 18.75
CA THR A 342 14.54 6.24 19.03
C THR A 342 15.27 6.90 17.85
N ILE A 343 16.18 6.19 17.20
CA ILE A 343 16.89 6.66 16.00
C ILE A 343 15.93 6.78 14.80
N ASP A 344 15.00 5.85 14.66
CA ASP A 344 13.98 5.92 13.60
C ASP A 344 13.07 7.12 13.80
N ARG A 345 12.60 7.36 15.02
CA ARG A 345 11.82 8.57 15.33
C ARG A 345 12.61 9.87 15.05
N TYR A 346 13.87 9.91 15.44
CA TYR A 346 14.76 11.01 15.10
C TYR A 346 14.84 11.25 13.59
N SER A 347 14.91 10.18 12.81
CA SER A 347 14.97 10.25 11.35
C SER A 347 13.68 10.77 10.73
N LEU A 348 12.52 10.37 11.28
CA LEU A 348 11.21 10.87 10.87
C LEU A 348 11.04 12.36 11.17
N LEU A 349 11.44 12.84 12.33
CA LEU A 349 11.37 14.27 12.67
C LEU A 349 12.16 15.15 11.71
N LYS A 350 13.27 14.65 11.15
CA LYS A 350 14.10 15.42 10.19
C LYS A 350 13.42 15.71 8.85
N ILE A 351 12.42 14.94 8.47
CA ILE A 351 11.70 15.12 7.21
C ILE A 351 10.43 15.97 7.36
N ILE A 352 10.00 16.26 8.60
CA ILE A 352 8.91 17.19 8.86
C ILE A 352 9.40 18.61 8.55
N ARG A 353 8.70 19.31 7.67
CA ARG A 353 9.05 20.66 7.19
C ARG A 353 7.86 21.61 7.29
#